data_f32ed04d9f0f1bcb0a614977c98c735a
#
_entry.id   f32ed04d9f0f1bcb0a614977c98c735a
#
_cell.length_a   1.000
_cell.length_b   1.000
_cell.length_c   1.000
_cell.angle_alpha   90.00
_cell.angle_beta   90.00
_cell.angle_gamma   90.00
#
_symmetry.space_group_name_H-M   'P 1'
#
loop_
_entity.id
_entity.type
_entity.pdbx_description
1 polymer ?
#
loop_
_entity_poly.entity_id
_entity_poly.type
_entity_poly.pdbx_seq_one_letter_code
_entity_poly.pdbx_strand_id
1 'polypeptide(L)'
;MKKLLAGLALLVTTSVTGSFGIVGSARADEPPAPRPPAPGNPDRGTAYALGGAHVLGIPYDEYIRMTGEQWFPGMKRVKVDYPAGQVQGHTLERFIPGIGALGEQIYPGIGLDGPSIGESVDEGEGNLDAAIRKGGKGTAMGLSEGALVLNAVKARLANDPTAPAPDQLTFATFGDPIAKHPFGESFLTQNFPVGSVVPFMDYRIPAPVESQYHTDQFISAYDSIADWPDRPDNWMSVINAIAGLATGHTAIAFTNPSNVPPQNIRTTVNSKGATTTTYLVPEEHLPLVLPFKYLGYDQHTLNELDRVLQPMVDAGYSRNDDPATAPVTVDPVHGFDPAEVTAPANEATFGGGADPMSEIVNAAMSVLNPKGAG
;
A
#
# COMPACT_ATOMS: atom_id res chain seq x y z
N MET A 1 15.12 0.48 -19.08
CA MET A 1 13.68 0.23 -18.98
C MET A 1 13.31 -1.26 -19.00
N LYS A 2 13.53 -2.04 -20.10
CA LYS A 2 13.13 -3.48 -20.14
C LYS A 2 13.75 -4.36 -19.01
N LYS A 3 14.96 -4.09 -18.57
CA LYS A 3 15.62 -4.84 -17.47
C LYS A 3 15.14 -4.42 -16.07
N LEU A 4 14.67 -3.18 -15.91
CA LEU A 4 14.10 -2.66 -14.66
C LEU A 4 12.68 -3.22 -14.41
N LEU A 5 11.89 -3.35 -15.47
CA LEU A 5 10.54 -3.94 -15.41
C LEU A 5 10.55 -5.42 -15.03
N ALA A 6 11.55 -6.19 -15.48
CA ALA A 6 11.70 -7.60 -15.09
C ALA A 6 12.07 -7.76 -13.60
N GLY A 7 12.86 -6.82 -13.06
CA GLY A 7 13.18 -6.79 -11.63
C GLY A 7 11.97 -6.43 -10.74
N LEU A 8 11.13 -5.51 -11.21
CA LEU A 8 9.94 -5.08 -10.47
C LEU A 8 8.86 -6.19 -10.42
N ALA A 9 8.67 -6.92 -11.51
CA ALA A 9 7.72 -8.04 -11.55
C ALA A 9 8.10 -9.18 -10.59
N LEU A 10 9.39 -9.41 -10.39
CA LEU A 10 9.87 -10.44 -9.45
C LEU A 10 9.78 -9.99 -7.99
N LEU A 11 9.95 -8.68 -7.72
CA LEU A 11 9.86 -8.11 -6.38
C LEU A 11 8.43 -7.97 -5.86
N VAL A 12 7.45 -7.73 -6.72
CA VAL A 12 6.03 -7.65 -6.32
C VAL A 12 5.50 -8.99 -5.80
N THR A 13 6.09 -10.12 -6.22
CA THR A 13 5.74 -11.44 -5.69
C THR A 13 6.36 -11.75 -4.32
N THR A 14 7.34 -10.97 -3.86
CA THR A 14 8.04 -11.22 -2.59
C THR A 14 7.71 -10.21 -1.49
N SER A 15 6.91 -9.19 -1.78
CA SER A 15 6.71 -8.04 -0.89
C SER A 15 5.48 -8.12 0.01
N VAL A 16 5.08 -9.30 0.47
CA VAL A 16 4.07 -9.39 1.51
C VAL A 16 4.70 -9.89 2.80
N THR A 17 4.76 -8.97 3.74
CA THR A 17 4.91 -9.17 5.17
C THR A 17 6.19 -9.86 5.67
N GLY A 18 7.28 -9.13 5.66
CA GLY A 18 8.36 -9.41 6.61
C GLY A 18 8.06 -8.84 7.99
N SER A 19 7.04 -9.34 8.68
CA SER A 19 6.80 -8.96 10.06
C SER A 19 7.66 -9.80 10.99
N PHE A 20 8.81 -9.27 11.39
CA PHE A 20 9.64 -9.89 12.43
C PHE A 20 9.05 -9.57 13.80
N GLY A 21 8.42 -10.53 14.43
CA GLY A 21 8.01 -10.42 15.82
C GLY A 21 9.22 -10.42 16.75
N ILE A 22 9.66 -9.25 17.21
CA ILE A 22 10.54 -9.12 18.37
C ILE A 22 9.76 -8.39 19.44
N VAL A 23 9.63 -9.00 20.61
CA VAL A 23 9.01 -8.43 21.81
C VAL A 23 9.82 -7.22 22.25
N GLY A 24 9.32 -6.02 21.97
CA GLY A 24 9.93 -4.76 22.39
C GLY A 24 9.52 -4.38 23.79
N SER A 25 10.48 -4.00 24.61
CA SER A 25 10.32 -3.45 25.96
C SER A 25 9.65 -2.07 25.91
N ALA A 26 8.64 -1.89 26.77
CA ALA A 26 7.89 -0.64 26.92
C ALA A 26 8.79 0.58 27.20
N ARG A 27 8.57 1.66 26.47
CA ARG A 27 9.17 2.98 26.70
C ARG A 27 8.24 3.87 27.52
N ALA A 28 8.83 4.67 28.38
CA ALA A 28 8.16 5.59 29.30
C ALA A 28 7.66 6.87 28.59
N ASP A 29 6.54 7.34 29.10
CA ASP A 29 5.69 8.45 28.71
C ASP A 29 6.38 9.77 28.29
N GLU A 30 6.19 10.14 27.01
CA GLU A 30 6.19 11.52 26.57
C GLU A 30 4.75 11.87 26.11
N PRO A 31 4.21 13.07 26.43
CA PRO A 31 2.84 13.39 26.06
C PRO A 31 2.70 13.42 24.53
N PRO A 32 1.70 12.76 23.98
CA PRO A 32 1.51 12.68 22.54
C PRO A 32 1.31 14.08 21.95
N ALA A 33 1.99 14.35 20.82
CA ALA A 33 1.75 15.52 20.01
C ALA A 33 0.26 15.66 19.66
N PRO A 34 -0.27 16.88 19.44
CA PRO A 34 -1.67 17.06 19.09
C PRO A 34 -2.02 16.22 17.85
N ARG A 35 -2.90 15.25 18.07
CA ARG A 35 -3.34 14.29 17.08
C ARG A 35 -3.92 15.03 15.85
N PRO A 36 -3.49 14.73 14.62
CA PRO A 36 -4.19 15.20 13.43
C PRO A 36 -5.67 14.86 13.55
N PRO A 37 -6.59 15.69 13.05
CA PRO A 37 -8.01 15.33 13.07
C PRO A 37 -8.18 14.00 12.34
N ALA A 38 -8.74 13.02 13.06
CA ALA A 38 -9.05 11.73 12.47
C ALA A 38 -9.89 11.93 11.21
N PRO A 39 -9.64 11.21 10.10
CA PRO A 39 -10.46 11.30 8.91
C PRO A 39 -11.92 11.04 9.28
N GLY A 40 -12.71 12.09 9.31
CA GLY A 40 -14.16 12.07 9.37
C GLY A 40 -14.85 11.64 10.66
N ASN A 41 -16.17 11.68 10.56
CA ASN A 41 -17.17 11.44 11.60
C ASN A 41 -17.28 9.95 11.93
N PRO A 42 -17.36 9.52 13.22
CA PRO A 42 -17.59 8.13 13.61
C PRO A 42 -18.90 7.49 13.07
N ASP A 43 -19.82 8.28 12.52
CA ASP A 43 -21.07 7.78 11.90
C ASP A 43 -20.91 7.56 10.37
N ARG A 44 -19.82 6.98 9.93
CA ARG A 44 -19.59 6.67 8.51
C ARG A 44 -20.30 5.41 7.99
N GLY A 45 -20.99 4.67 8.85
CA GLY A 45 -21.77 3.49 8.46
C GLY A 45 -20.91 2.24 8.23
N THR A 46 -20.98 1.67 7.01
CA THR A 46 -20.28 0.43 6.65
C THR A 46 -18.93 0.71 6.01
N ALA A 47 -17.89 0.02 6.44
CA ALA A 47 -16.60 -0.05 5.74
C ALA A 47 -16.65 -1.20 4.72
N TYR A 48 -16.65 -0.88 3.42
CA TYR A 48 -16.54 -1.84 2.32
C TYR A 48 -15.06 -2.05 2.02
N ALA A 49 -14.46 -3.13 2.51
CA ALA A 49 -13.02 -3.34 2.50
C ALA A 49 -12.59 -4.28 1.36
N LEU A 50 -11.58 -3.85 0.60
CA LEU A 50 -10.91 -4.63 -0.44
C LEU A 50 -9.41 -4.72 -0.13
N GLY A 51 -8.84 -5.92 -0.29
CA GLY A 51 -7.41 -6.15 -0.19
C GLY A 51 -6.65 -5.78 -1.46
N GLY A 52 -5.34 -5.90 -1.41
CA GLY A 52 -4.44 -5.82 -2.56
C GLY A 52 -4.39 -7.13 -3.35
N ALA A 53 -3.48 -7.19 -4.33
CA ALA A 53 -3.24 -8.37 -5.13
C ALA A 53 -2.95 -9.61 -4.25
N HIS A 54 -3.49 -10.75 -4.64
CA HIS A 54 -3.25 -12.02 -3.94
C HIS A 54 -1.78 -12.40 -3.97
N VAL A 55 -1.26 -12.79 -2.83
CA VAL A 55 0.08 -13.35 -2.70
C VAL A 55 -0.02 -14.70 -2.00
N LEU A 56 0.43 -15.76 -2.69
CA LEU A 56 0.79 -17.10 -2.20
C LEU A 56 0.03 -17.61 -0.95
N GLY A 57 -1.19 -18.10 -1.11
CA GLY A 57 -1.86 -18.92 -0.09
C GLY A 57 -2.15 -18.28 1.26
N ILE A 58 -1.96 -16.97 1.40
CA ILE A 58 -2.24 -16.25 2.65
C ILE A 58 -3.76 -16.12 2.83
N PRO A 59 -4.35 -16.48 3.98
CA PRO A 59 -5.75 -16.26 4.28
C PRO A 59 -6.01 -14.77 4.50
N TYR A 60 -6.54 -14.09 3.47
CA TYR A 60 -6.70 -12.62 3.47
C TYR A 60 -7.91 -12.10 4.23
N ASP A 61 -8.89 -12.93 4.55
CA ASP A 61 -10.19 -12.46 4.99
C ASP A 61 -10.13 -11.53 6.20
N GLU A 62 -9.44 -11.93 7.23
CA GLU A 62 -9.32 -11.12 8.45
C GLU A 62 -8.34 -9.96 8.25
N TYR A 63 -7.26 -10.19 7.53
CA TYR A 63 -6.30 -9.17 7.15
C TYR A 63 -6.95 -8.03 6.36
N ILE A 64 -7.76 -8.37 5.35
CA ILE A 64 -8.52 -7.39 4.54
C ILE A 64 -9.51 -6.61 5.39
N ARG A 65 -10.21 -7.26 6.32
CA ARG A 65 -11.15 -6.59 7.22
C ARG A 65 -10.51 -5.52 8.08
N MET A 66 -9.23 -5.67 8.42
CA MET A 66 -8.49 -4.69 9.22
C MET A 66 -7.97 -3.50 8.42
N THR A 67 -8.06 -3.50 7.08
CA THR A 67 -7.64 -2.38 6.23
C THR A 67 -8.28 -1.07 6.70
N GLY A 68 -7.47 -0.10 7.11
CA GLY A 68 -7.93 1.22 7.56
C GLY A 68 -8.68 1.23 8.90
N GLU A 69 -8.62 0.16 9.71
CA GLU A 69 -9.37 0.09 10.97
C GLU A 69 -8.97 1.21 11.94
N GLN A 70 -7.69 1.49 12.05
CA GLN A 70 -7.17 2.52 12.94
C GLN A 70 -7.52 3.96 12.48
N TRP A 71 -7.77 4.13 11.19
CA TRP A 71 -8.23 5.39 10.61
C TRP A 71 -9.74 5.59 10.73
N PHE A 72 -10.48 4.49 10.69
CA PHE A 72 -11.95 4.46 10.69
C PHE A 72 -12.48 3.48 11.74
N PRO A 73 -12.20 3.73 13.04
CA PRO A 73 -12.59 2.81 14.09
C PRO A 73 -14.11 2.71 14.25
N GLY A 74 -14.57 1.54 14.68
CA GLY A 74 -15.96 1.30 15.05
C GLY A 74 -16.96 1.18 13.89
N MET A 75 -16.50 1.19 12.63
CA MET A 75 -17.37 0.93 11.47
C MET A 75 -17.72 -0.56 11.36
N LYS A 76 -18.94 -0.88 10.90
CA LYS A 76 -19.27 -2.24 10.50
C LYS A 76 -18.46 -2.61 9.27
N ARG A 77 -17.60 -3.61 9.38
CA ARG A 77 -16.69 -3.99 8.29
C ARG A 77 -17.28 -5.14 7.46
N VAL A 78 -17.26 -4.97 6.15
CA VAL A 78 -17.71 -5.93 5.15
C VAL A 78 -16.60 -6.12 4.13
N LYS A 79 -16.07 -7.33 4.04
CA LYS A 79 -15.16 -7.71 2.96
C LYS A 79 -15.91 -7.73 1.64
N VAL A 80 -15.38 -7.11 0.61
CA VAL A 80 -15.87 -7.22 -0.76
C VAL A 80 -14.98 -8.21 -1.49
N ASP A 81 -15.56 -9.34 -1.89
CA ASP A 81 -14.84 -10.37 -2.62
C ASP A 81 -14.63 -9.95 -4.07
N TYR A 82 -13.42 -10.18 -4.57
CA TYR A 82 -13.04 -10.05 -5.95
C TYR A 82 -11.79 -10.93 -6.20
N PRO A 83 -11.40 -11.24 -7.44
CA PRO A 83 -10.31 -12.18 -7.71
C PRO A 83 -8.96 -11.76 -7.10
N ALA A 84 -8.71 -10.46 -6.93
CA ALA A 84 -7.44 -9.91 -6.45
C ALA A 84 -6.26 -10.51 -7.24
N GLY A 85 -6.26 -10.32 -8.55
CA GLY A 85 -5.33 -10.95 -9.48
C GLY A 85 -3.88 -10.58 -9.19
N GLN A 86 -2.97 -11.46 -9.54
CA GLN A 86 -1.54 -11.15 -9.44
C GLN A 86 -1.12 -10.17 -10.56
N VAL A 87 -0.03 -9.44 -10.32
CA VAL A 87 0.53 -8.50 -11.29
C VAL A 87 0.74 -9.14 -12.66
N GLN A 88 1.26 -10.36 -12.67
CA GLN A 88 1.50 -11.12 -13.89
C GLN A 88 0.32 -12.03 -14.29
N GLY A 89 -0.41 -12.61 -13.34
CA GLY A 89 -1.51 -13.55 -13.61
C GLY A 89 -1.23 -14.46 -14.84
N HIS A 90 -2.26 -14.84 -15.58
CA HIS A 90 -2.12 -15.60 -16.84
C HIS A 90 -1.36 -14.84 -17.94
N THR A 91 -1.06 -13.54 -17.77
CA THR A 91 -0.32 -12.78 -18.78
C THR A 91 1.10 -13.29 -18.99
N LEU A 92 1.72 -13.92 -17.98
CA LEU A 92 3.01 -14.60 -18.12
C LEU A 92 2.97 -15.77 -19.09
N GLU A 93 1.86 -16.48 -19.17
CA GLU A 93 1.67 -17.62 -20.09
C GLU A 93 1.86 -17.19 -21.56
N ARG A 94 1.59 -15.92 -21.91
CA ARG A 94 1.83 -15.37 -23.26
C ARG A 94 3.31 -15.30 -23.63
N PHE A 95 4.19 -15.19 -22.63
CA PHE A 95 5.63 -15.03 -22.82
C PHE A 95 6.41 -16.33 -22.54
N ILE A 96 5.90 -17.14 -21.64
CA ILE A 96 6.52 -18.39 -21.18
C ILE A 96 5.41 -19.45 -21.12
N PRO A 97 5.07 -20.11 -22.24
CA PRO A 97 4.04 -21.13 -22.28
C PRO A 97 4.30 -22.26 -21.29
N GLY A 98 3.30 -22.65 -20.51
CA GLY A 98 3.38 -23.69 -19.47
C GLY A 98 3.87 -23.19 -18.12
N ILE A 99 4.15 -21.89 -17.94
CA ILE A 99 4.67 -21.34 -16.66
C ILE A 99 3.64 -21.48 -15.52
N GLY A 100 2.36 -21.34 -15.83
CA GLY A 100 1.29 -21.49 -14.83
C GLY A 100 1.26 -22.91 -14.27
N ALA A 101 1.22 -23.92 -15.16
CA ALA A 101 1.24 -25.33 -14.76
C ALA A 101 2.53 -25.72 -14.03
N LEU A 102 3.68 -25.21 -14.46
CA LEU A 102 4.96 -25.42 -13.79
C LEU A 102 4.98 -24.78 -12.41
N GLY A 103 4.44 -23.55 -12.30
CA GLY A 103 4.34 -22.84 -11.03
C GLY A 103 3.52 -23.62 -10.00
N GLU A 104 2.33 -24.09 -10.40
CA GLU A 104 1.47 -24.90 -9.53
C GLU A 104 2.11 -26.23 -9.10
N GLN A 105 2.99 -26.84 -9.92
CA GLN A 105 3.74 -28.04 -9.54
C GLN A 105 4.82 -27.74 -8.50
N ILE A 106 5.47 -26.59 -8.59
CA ILE A 106 6.56 -26.19 -7.68
C ILE A 106 5.98 -25.66 -6.37
N TYR A 107 4.96 -24.84 -6.47
CA TYR A 107 4.30 -24.22 -5.32
C TYR A 107 2.78 -24.14 -5.56
N PRO A 108 2.00 -25.13 -5.05
CA PRO A 108 0.55 -25.14 -5.19
C PRO A 108 -0.10 -23.87 -4.63
N GLY A 109 -0.99 -23.27 -5.42
CA GLY A 109 -1.67 -22.02 -5.08
C GLY A 109 -0.91 -20.74 -5.46
N ILE A 110 0.19 -20.84 -6.23
CA ILE A 110 0.94 -19.67 -6.71
C ILE A 110 0.10 -18.75 -7.60
N GLY A 111 -0.92 -19.31 -8.28
CA GLY A 111 -1.89 -18.53 -9.05
C GLY A 111 -1.32 -17.82 -10.29
N LEU A 112 -0.22 -18.31 -10.87
CA LEU A 112 0.36 -17.71 -12.09
C LEU A 112 -0.52 -17.87 -13.35
N ASP A 113 -1.54 -18.71 -13.29
CA ASP A 113 -2.59 -18.90 -14.29
C ASP A 113 -3.89 -18.16 -13.97
N GLY A 114 -3.94 -17.48 -12.81
CA GLY A 114 -5.07 -16.71 -12.36
C GLY A 114 -5.34 -15.44 -13.19
N PRO A 115 -6.41 -14.69 -12.86
CA PRO A 115 -6.76 -13.47 -13.57
C PRO A 115 -5.66 -12.42 -13.48
N SER A 116 -5.56 -11.59 -14.50
CA SER A 116 -4.74 -10.38 -14.49
C SER A 116 -5.33 -9.34 -13.54
N ILE A 117 -4.54 -8.32 -13.17
CA ILE A 117 -5.05 -7.18 -12.40
C ILE A 117 -6.20 -6.48 -13.14
N GLY A 118 -6.09 -6.29 -14.47
CA GLY A 118 -7.15 -5.67 -15.25
C GLY A 118 -8.48 -6.41 -15.14
N GLU A 119 -8.46 -7.74 -15.32
CA GLU A 119 -9.65 -8.58 -15.17
C GLU A 119 -10.21 -8.58 -13.74
N SER A 120 -9.34 -8.62 -12.76
CA SER A 120 -9.74 -8.54 -11.35
C SER A 120 -10.40 -7.21 -10.99
N VAL A 121 -9.87 -6.10 -11.50
CA VAL A 121 -10.44 -4.77 -11.29
C VAL A 121 -11.82 -4.66 -11.92
N ASP A 122 -12.01 -5.19 -13.14
CA ASP A 122 -13.30 -5.17 -13.83
C ASP A 122 -14.38 -5.95 -13.05
N GLU A 123 -14.04 -7.13 -12.52
CA GLU A 123 -14.96 -7.91 -11.68
C GLU A 123 -15.20 -7.21 -10.33
N GLY A 124 -14.13 -6.71 -9.70
CA GLY A 124 -14.18 -5.99 -8.43
C GLY A 124 -15.06 -4.74 -8.50
N GLU A 125 -15.06 -4.01 -9.62
CA GLU A 125 -15.93 -2.86 -9.85
C GLU A 125 -17.41 -3.27 -9.68
N GLY A 126 -17.83 -4.35 -10.33
CA GLY A 126 -19.20 -4.85 -10.22
C GLY A 126 -19.58 -5.26 -8.80
N ASN A 127 -18.68 -5.98 -8.12
CA ASN A 127 -18.90 -6.51 -6.78
C ASN A 127 -18.96 -5.37 -5.74
N LEU A 128 -18.09 -4.38 -5.84
CA LEU A 128 -18.10 -3.22 -4.93
C LEU A 128 -19.34 -2.35 -5.16
N ASP A 129 -19.73 -2.05 -6.40
CA ASP A 129 -20.95 -1.29 -6.69
C ASP A 129 -22.19 -1.99 -6.10
N ALA A 130 -22.31 -3.30 -6.30
CA ALA A 130 -23.40 -4.09 -5.72
C ALA A 130 -23.40 -4.07 -4.18
N ALA A 131 -22.23 -4.16 -3.56
CA ALA A 131 -22.09 -4.09 -2.09
C ALA A 131 -22.51 -2.73 -1.55
N ILE A 132 -22.09 -1.62 -2.19
CA ILE A 132 -22.46 -0.25 -1.83
C ILE A 132 -23.98 -0.07 -1.93
N ARG A 133 -24.59 -0.45 -3.04
CA ARG A 133 -26.05 -0.31 -3.26
C ARG A 133 -26.87 -1.13 -2.25
N LYS A 134 -26.38 -2.29 -1.86
CA LYS A 134 -27.03 -3.15 -0.87
C LYS A 134 -26.83 -2.65 0.56
N GLY A 135 -25.63 -2.18 0.89
CA GLY A 135 -25.22 -1.86 2.25
C GLY A 135 -25.50 -0.42 2.69
N GLY A 136 -25.73 0.48 1.74
CA GLY A 136 -26.04 1.91 1.99
C GLY A 136 -24.85 2.74 2.42
N LYS A 137 -25.09 3.72 3.32
CA LYS A 137 -24.08 4.68 3.77
C LYS A 137 -22.79 4.00 4.24
N GLY A 138 -21.64 4.48 3.75
CA GLY A 138 -20.36 3.91 4.15
C GLY A 138 -19.12 4.56 3.51
N THR A 139 -17.99 3.91 3.78
CA THR A 139 -16.69 4.23 3.19
C THR A 139 -16.18 3.00 2.44
N ALA A 140 -15.89 3.14 1.15
CA ALA A 140 -15.17 2.12 0.39
C ALA A 140 -13.67 2.27 0.67
N MET A 141 -13.03 1.18 1.09
CA MET A 141 -11.63 1.14 1.48
C MET A 141 -10.87 0.13 0.63
N GLY A 142 -9.78 0.53 0.01
CA GLY A 142 -9.00 -0.35 -0.86
C GLY A 142 -7.51 -0.18 -0.67
N LEU A 143 -6.81 -1.31 -0.51
CA LEU A 143 -5.36 -1.38 -0.48
C LEU A 143 -4.84 -1.77 -1.85
N SER A 144 -3.81 -1.09 -2.38
CA SER A 144 -3.10 -1.48 -3.59
C SER A 144 -4.05 -1.73 -4.78
N GLU A 145 -4.17 -2.96 -5.29
CA GLU A 145 -5.14 -3.31 -6.34
C GLU A 145 -6.58 -2.98 -5.95
N GLY A 146 -6.95 -3.13 -4.68
CA GLY A 146 -8.27 -2.70 -4.20
C GLY A 146 -8.51 -1.20 -4.39
N ALA A 147 -7.48 -0.36 -4.36
CA ALA A 147 -7.60 1.06 -4.69
C ALA A 147 -7.90 1.29 -6.18
N LEU A 148 -7.40 0.43 -7.08
CA LEU A 148 -7.77 0.46 -8.51
C LEU A 148 -9.26 0.19 -8.70
N VAL A 149 -9.79 -0.81 -7.97
CA VAL A 149 -11.25 -1.10 -7.96
C VAL A 149 -12.04 0.12 -7.46
N LEU A 150 -11.59 0.76 -6.38
CA LEU A 150 -12.22 1.98 -5.87
C LEU A 150 -12.24 3.10 -6.92
N ASN A 151 -11.14 3.29 -7.63
CA ASN A 151 -11.03 4.31 -8.67
C ASN A 151 -11.97 4.00 -9.86
N ALA A 152 -12.12 2.73 -10.26
CA ALA A 152 -13.07 2.31 -11.29
C ALA A 152 -14.52 2.59 -10.87
N VAL A 153 -14.93 2.17 -9.67
CA VAL A 153 -16.27 2.45 -9.12
C VAL A 153 -16.53 3.95 -8.99
N LYS A 154 -15.56 4.72 -8.50
CA LYS A 154 -15.67 6.17 -8.38
C LYS A 154 -15.88 6.84 -9.74
N ALA A 155 -15.17 6.40 -10.78
CA ALA A 155 -15.31 6.88 -12.15
C ALA A 155 -16.69 6.55 -12.72
N ARG A 156 -17.17 5.34 -12.53
CA ARG A 156 -18.52 4.91 -12.93
C ARG A 156 -19.60 5.74 -12.25
N LEU A 157 -19.57 5.84 -10.93
CA LEU A 157 -20.57 6.57 -10.14
C LEU A 157 -20.56 8.08 -10.40
N ALA A 158 -19.44 8.64 -10.87
CA ALA A 158 -19.37 10.08 -11.22
C ALA A 158 -20.34 10.50 -12.34
N ASN A 159 -20.79 9.54 -13.15
CA ASN A 159 -21.66 9.76 -14.31
C ASN A 159 -22.99 8.98 -14.20
N ASP A 160 -23.23 8.28 -13.09
CA ASP A 160 -24.44 7.49 -12.87
C ASP A 160 -25.52 8.33 -12.18
N PRO A 161 -26.68 8.61 -12.81
CA PRO A 161 -27.76 9.36 -12.20
C PRO A 161 -28.42 8.64 -11.00
N THR A 162 -28.14 7.35 -10.81
CA THR A 162 -28.65 6.53 -9.69
C THR A 162 -27.58 6.31 -8.62
N ALA A 163 -26.44 6.99 -8.72
CA ALA A 163 -25.36 6.89 -7.76
C ALA A 163 -25.80 7.35 -6.36
N PRO A 164 -25.23 6.79 -5.29
CA PRO A 164 -25.46 7.28 -3.93
C PRO A 164 -25.18 8.80 -3.83
N ALA A 165 -25.93 9.48 -2.96
CA ALA A 165 -25.66 10.89 -2.71
C ALA A 165 -24.24 11.11 -2.11
N PRO A 166 -23.59 12.25 -2.34
CA PRO A 166 -22.21 12.48 -1.90
C PRO A 166 -21.98 12.35 -0.39
N ASP A 167 -23.02 12.60 0.42
CA ASP A 167 -22.99 12.43 1.88
C ASP A 167 -23.19 10.98 2.34
N GLN A 168 -23.52 10.07 1.42
CA GLN A 168 -23.76 8.66 1.71
C GLN A 168 -22.55 7.78 1.44
N LEU A 169 -21.57 8.25 0.66
CA LEU A 169 -20.42 7.45 0.27
C LEU A 169 -19.14 8.29 0.29
N THR A 170 -18.09 7.72 0.88
CA THR A 170 -16.72 8.25 0.82
C THR A 170 -15.77 7.14 0.40
N PHE A 171 -14.56 7.51 -0.04
CA PHE A 171 -13.53 6.57 -0.46
C PHE A 171 -12.27 6.75 0.40
N ALA A 172 -11.56 5.65 0.65
CA ALA A 172 -10.27 5.64 1.32
C ALA A 172 -9.31 4.71 0.57
N THR A 173 -8.27 5.26 -0.04
CA THR A 173 -7.27 4.48 -0.79
C THR A 173 -5.98 4.39 0.00
N PHE A 174 -5.39 3.21 0.05
CA PHE A 174 -4.13 2.91 0.72
C PHE A 174 -3.14 2.38 -0.31
N GLY A 175 -2.01 3.07 -0.52
CA GLY A 175 -1.01 2.66 -1.48
C GLY A 175 -1.54 2.58 -2.92
N ASP A 176 -2.30 3.57 -3.39
CA ASP A 176 -2.99 3.57 -4.68
C ASP A 176 -2.00 3.58 -5.85
N PRO A 177 -1.99 2.53 -6.72
CA PRO A 177 -1.01 2.40 -7.81
C PRO A 177 -1.14 3.45 -8.92
N ILE A 178 -2.25 4.19 -8.98
CA ILE A 178 -2.45 5.28 -9.96
C ILE A 178 -2.62 6.64 -9.26
N ALA A 179 -2.11 6.77 -8.04
CA ALA A 179 -2.19 7.99 -7.27
C ALA A 179 -1.46 9.15 -7.97
N LYS A 180 -2.14 10.31 -8.02
CA LYS A 180 -1.51 11.62 -8.18
C LYS A 180 -1.88 12.45 -6.95
N HIS A 181 -0.88 12.99 -6.30
CA HIS A 181 -1.08 13.65 -5.01
C HIS A 181 -0.15 14.86 -4.84
N PRO A 182 -0.45 15.77 -3.89
CA PRO A 182 0.35 16.99 -3.70
C PRO A 182 1.81 16.78 -3.31
N PHE A 183 2.21 15.55 -3.02
CA PHE A 183 3.58 15.18 -2.65
C PHE A 183 4.34 14.44 -3.76
N GLY A 184 3.65 13.99 -4.83
CA GLY A 184 4.26 13.22 -5.92
C GLY A 184 3.25 12.38 -6.70
N GLU A 185 3.73 11.36 -7.36
CA GLU A 185 2.91 10.47 -8.19
C GLU A 185 3.34 9.00 -8.02
N SER A 186 2.43 8.10 -8.31
CA SER A 186 2.68 6.66 -8.36
C SER A 186 3.61 6.26 -9.53
N PHE A 187 4.20 5.06 -9.44
CA PHE A 187 5.01 4.50 -10.53
C PHE A 187 4.24 4.39 -11.84
N LEU A 188 2.99 3.92 -11.79
CA LEU A 188 2.20 3.71 -13.01
C LEU A 188 1.88 5.03 -13.71
N THR A 189 1.49 6.06 -12.96
CA THR A 189 1.14 7.37 -13.56
C THR A 189 2.34 8.10 -14.14
N GLN A 190 3.54 7.92 -13.59
CA GLN A 190 4.76 8.51 -14.12
C GLN A 190 5.26 7.80 -15.40
N ASN A 191 5.06 6.49 -15.50
CA ASN A 191 5.70 5.68 -16.55
C ASN A 191 4.76 5.24 -17.68
N PHE A 192 3.45 5.31 -17.48
CA PHE A 192 2.47 4.85 -18.46
C PHE A 192 1.46 5.96 -18.79
N PRO A 193 1.35 6.38 -20.06
CA PRO A 193 0.38 7.38 -20.46
C PRO A 193 -1.06 6.91 -20.25
N VAL A 194 -1.96 7.86 -20.01
CA VAL A 194 -3.41 7.62 -19.98
C VAL A 194 -3.85 6.89 -21.27
N GLY A 195 -4.65 5.85 -21.10
CA GLY A 195 -5.16 5.00 -22.17
C GLY A 195 -4.23 3.87 -22.60
N SER A 196 -2.96 3.86 -22.18
CA SER A 196 -2.05 2.74 -22.44
C SER A 196 -2.40 1.53 -21.54
N VAL A 197 -2.05 0.33 -22.01
CA VAL A 197 -2.17 -0.91 -21.24
C VAL A 197 -0.82 -1.26 -20.64
N VAL A 198 -0.77 -1.52 -19.34
CA VAL A 198 0.41 -2.04 -18.66
C VAL A 198 0.53 -3.53 -18.99
N PRO A 199 1.59 -3.96 -19.72
CA PRO A 199 1.58 -5.26 -20.42
C PRO A 199 1.44 -6.49 -19.51
N PHE A 200 2.05 -6.45 -18.29
CA PHE A 200 2.03 -7.59 -17.38
C PHE A 200 0.81 -7.61 -16.45
N MET A 201 0.04 -6.52 -16.44
CA MET A 201 -1.13 -6.36 -15.60
C MET A 201 -2.43 -6.45 -16.40
N ASP A 202 -2.35 -6.38 -17.72
CA ASP A 202 -3.49 -6.14 -18.62
C ASP A 202 -4.38 -4.96 -18.16
N TYR A 203 -3.80 -4.06 -17.38
CA TYR A 203 -4.49 -2.92 -16.78
C TYR A 203 -4.34 -1.69 -17.66
N ARG A 204 -5.45 -1.07 -18.03
CA ARG A 204 -5.46 0.18 -18.80
C ARG A 204 -5.42 1.36 -17.84
N ILE A 205 -4.43 2.25 -18.00
CA ILE A 205 -4.33 3.49 -17.21
C ILE A 205 -5.56 4.37 -17.52
N PRO A 206 -6.44 4.62 -16.56
CA PRO A 206 -7.65 5.40 -16.80
C PRO A 206 -7.33 6.90 -16.93
N ALA A 207 -8.21 7.62 -17.62
CA ALA A 207 -8.20 9.08 -17.54
C ALA A 207 -8.62 9.52 -16.14
N PRO A 208 -8.07 10.62 -15.60
CA PRO A 208 -8.52 11.19 -14.34
C PRO A 208 -10.02 11.53 -14.40
N VAL A 209 -10.75 11.16 -13.36
CA VAL A 209 -12.19 11.44 -13.25
C VAL A 209 -12.45 12.27 -12.01
N GLU A 210 -13.09 13.42 -12.20
CA GLU A 210 -13.62 14.19 -11.09
C GLU A 210 -14.96 13.60 -10.63
N SER A 211 -15.01 13.14 -9.40
CA SER A 211 -16.22 12.61 -8.80
C SER A 211 -16.79 13.57 -7.76
N GLN A 212 -18.05 13.36 -7.37
CA GLN A 212 -18.72 14.11 -6.30
C GLN A 212 -18.36 13.59 -4.90
N TYR A 213 -17.53 12.53 -4.78
CA TYR A 213 -17.24 11.87 -3.51
C TYR A 213 -15.93 12.33 -2.89
N HIS A 214 -15.95 12.56 -1.58
CA HIS A 214 -14.74 12.81 -0.82
C HIS A 214 -13.85 11.56 -0.80
N THR A 215 -12.54 11.76 -0.87
CA THR A 215 -11.53 10.70 -0.85
C THR A 215 -10.46 11.02 0.19
N ASP A 216 -10.17 10.07 1.07
CA ASP A 216 -8.97 10.06 1.90
C ASP A 216 -7.93 9.17 1.21
N GLN A 217 -6.72 9.68 0.99
CA GLN A 217 -5.65 9.00 0.25
C GLN A 217 -4.43 8.84 1.15
N PHE A 218 -4.07 7.61 1.47
CA PHE A 218 -2.99 7.26 2.37
C PHE A 218 -1.81 6.70 1.59
N ILE A 219 -0.66 7.35 1.73
CA ILE A 219 0.56 7.07 0.99
C ILE A 219 1.69 6.88 2.00
N SER A 220 2.36 5.73 1.98
CA SER A 220 3.63 5.59 2.68
C SER A 220 4.71 6.36 1.94
N ALA A 221 5.50 7.15 2.68
CA ALA A 221 6.66 7.81 2.09
C ALA A 221 7.60 6.77 1.49
N TYR A 222 8.09 7.04 0.27
CA TYR A 222 8.99 6.16 -0.49
C TYR A 222 8.39 4.82 -0.95
N ASP A 223 7.07 4.64 -0.93
CA ASP A 223 6.44 3.46 -1.51
C ASP A 223 6.65 3.42 -3.04
N SER A 224 7.32 2.39 -3.55
CA SER A 224 7.61 2.29 -4.99
C SER A 224 6.36 2.23 -5.87
N ILE A 225 5.21 1.85 -5.33
CA ILE A 225 3.95 1.79 -6.06
C ILE A 225 3.26 3.16 -6.07
N ALA A 226 3.03 3.75 -4.89
CA ALA A 226 2.21 4.94 -4.73
C ALA A 226 2.99 6.26 -4.62
N ASP A 227 4.29 6.20 -4.33
CA ASP A 227 5.18 7.34 -4.12
C ASP A 227 6.55 7.13 -4.81
N TRP A 228 6.54 7.04 -6.15
CA TRP A 228 7.75 6.83 -6.93
C TRP A 228 8.58 8.12 -7.04
N PRO A 229 9.94 8.05 -6.98
CA PRO A 229 10.77 9.25 -7.14
C PRO A 229 10.58 9.88 -8.52
N ASP A 230 10.38 11.18 -8.55
CA ASP A 230 10.20 11.95 -9.79
C ASP A 230 11.53 12.25 -10.52
N ARG A 231 12.66 11.91 -9.89
CA ARG A 231 14.01 11.95 -10.46
C ARG A 231 14.62 10.53 -10.49
N PRO A 232 14.19 9.67 -11.42
CA PRO A 232 14.59 8.25 -11.44
C PRO A 232 16.06 8.02 -11.87
N ASP A 233 16.79 9.05 -12.21
CA ASP A 233 18.25 9.06 -12.38
C ASP A 233 19.00 9.06 -11.03
N ASN A 234 18.32 9.44 -9.94
CA ASN A 234 18.82 9.26 -8.59
C ASN A 234 18.63 7.79 -8.15
N TRP A 235 19.64 6.97 -8.38
CA TRP A 235 19.59 5.54 -8.08
C TRP A 235 19.38 5.23 -6.58
N MET A 236 19.81 6.12 -5.67
CA MET A 236 19.62 5.94 -4.22
C MET A 236 18.13 6.04 -3.86
N SER A 237 17.42 7.00 -4.42
CA SER A 237 15.97 7.13 -4.25
C SER A 237 15.21 5.93 -4.82
N VAL A 238 15.65 5.46 -6.00
CA VAL A 238 15.03 4.28 -6.66
C VAL A 238 15.21 3.02 -5.82
N ILE A 239 16.42 2.75 -5.30
CA ILE A 239 16.66 1.57 -4.46
C ILE A 239 15.87 1.68 -3.14
N ASN A 240 15.83 2.87 -2.54
CA ASN A 240 15.04 3.09 -1.33
C ASN A 240 13.54 2.88 -1.58
N ALA A 241 13.00 3.38 -2.70
CA ALA A 241 11.61 3.15 -3.07
C ALA A 241 11.31 1.65 -3.29
N ILE A 242 12.23 0.90 -3.93
CA ILE A 242 12.10 -0.55 -4.07
C ILE A 242 12.04 -1.25 -2.70
N ALA A 243 12.86 -0.82 -1.73
CA ALA A 243 12.76 -1.30 -0.37
C ALA A 243 11.41 -0.93 0.27
N GLY A 244 10.88 0.28 0.02
CA GLY A 244 9.57 0.76 0.46
C GLY A 244 8.39 -0.08 -0.02
N LEU A 245 8.52 -0.80 -1.13
CA LEU A 245 7.54 -1.81 -1.53
C LEU A 245 7.38 -2.90 -0.47
N ALA A 246 8.48 -3.36 0.10
CA ALA A 246 8.48 -4.42 1.09
C ALA A 246 8.12 -3.92 2.50
N THR A 247 8.41 -2.66 2.82
CA THR A 247 8.18 -2.10 4.16
C THR A 247 6.85 -1.36 4.26
N GLY A 248 6.63 -0.34 3.43
CA GLY A 248 5.52 0.60 3.56
C GLY A 248 4.25 0.25 2.81
N HIS A 249 4.37 -0.39 1.63
CA HIS A 249 3.23 -0.51 0.69
C HIS A 249 2.00 -1.19 1.28
N THR A 250 2.17 -2.32 1.95
CA THR A 250 1.05 -3.03 2.60
C THR A 250 0.76 -2.45 3.98
N ALA A 251 1.81 -2.09 4.73
CA ALA A 251 1.71 -1.61 6.11
C ALA A 251 0.91 -0.31 6.24
N ILE A 252 0.89 0.53 5.19
CA ILE A 252 0.11 1.78 5.16
C ILE A 252 -1.37 1.58 5.55
N ALA A 253 -1.96 0.43 5.21
CA ALA A 253 -3.35 0.13 5.53
C ALA A 253 -3.63 -0.07 7.03
N PHE A 254 -2.59 -0.26 7.84
CA PHE A 254 -2.67 -0.55 9.27
C PHE A 254 -2.12 0.58 10.14
N THR A 255 -1.63 1.66 9.53
CA THR A 255 -1.20 2.88 10.23
C THR A 255 -2.39 3.61 10.86
N ASN A 256 -2.10 4.62 11.65
CA ASN A 256 -3.11 5.39 12.38
C ASN A 256 -2.82 6.90 12.31
N PRO A 257 -3.76 7.77 12.71
CA PRO A 257 -3.58 9.22 12.66
C PRO A 257 -2.36 9.77 13.42
N SER A 258 -1.84 9.06 14.42
CA SER A 258 -0.66 9.54 15.16
C SER A 258 0.66 9.38 14.39
N ASN A 259 0.65 8.59 13.31
CA ASN A 259 1.82 8.43 12.46
C ASN A 259 2.02 9.59 11.45
N VAL A 260 1.08 10.54 11.37
CA VAL A 260 1.13 11.60 10.34
C VAL A 260 1.34 12.98 10.96
N PRO A 261 2.48 13.62 10.73
CA PRO A 261 2.68 15.00 11.13
C PRO A 261 1.79 15.96 10.32
N PRO A 262 1.33 17.10 10.89
CA PRO A 262 0.38 18.00 10.24
C PRO A 262 0.82 18.52 8.87
N GLN A 263 2.11 18.78 8.65
CA GLN A 263 2.65 19.23 7.36
C GLN A 263 2.56 18.19 6.24
N ASN A 264 2.30 16.92 6.58
CA ASN A 264 2.12 15.83 5.66
C ASN A 264 0.66 15.61 5.25
N ILE A 265 -0.25 16.50 5.67
CA ILE A 265 -1.66 16.45 5.32
C ILE A 265 -1.97 17.58 4.35
N ARG A 266 -2.44 17.25 3.16
CA ARG A 266 -2.85 18.24 2.14
C ARG A 266 -4.20 17.89 1.55
N THR A 267 -5.05 18.92 1.39
CA THR A 267 -6.39 18.76 0.82
C THR A 267 -6.50 19.56 -0.48
N THR A 268 -7.03 18.90 -1.50
CA THR A 268 -7.41 19.52 -2.78
C THR A 268 -8.92 19.44 -2.95
N VAL A 269 -9.49 20.35 -3.74
CA VAL A 269 -10.91 20.41 -4.06
C VAL A 269 -11.07 20.36 -5.57
N ASN A 270 -11.93 19.50 -6.07
CA ASN A 270 -12.20 19.36 -7.49
C ASN A 270 -13.34 20.29 -7.95
N SER A 271 -13.65 20.33 -9.25
CA SER A 271 -14.69 21.19 -9.82
C SER A 271 -16.12 20.87 -9.34
N LYS A 272 -16.33 19.64 -8.81
CA LYS A 272 -17.63 19.22 -8.23
C LYS A 272 -17.73 19.53 -6.72
N GLY A 273 -16.72 20.18 -6.13
CA GLY A 273 -16.67 20.53 -4.71
C GLY A 273 -16.27 19.38 -3.77
N ALA A 274 -15.95 18.22 -4.30
CA ALA A 274 -15.45 17.11 -3.49
C ALA A 274 -13.96 17.30 -3.14
N THR A 275 -13.58 16.89 -1.93
CA THR A 275 -12.21 16.99 -1.44
C THR A 275 -11.46 15.66 -1.62
N THR A 276 -10.17 15.76 -1.92
CA THR A 276 -9.22 14.68 -1.69
C THR A 276 -8.22 15.13 -0.63
N THR A 277 -8.19 14.43 0.51
CA THR A 277 -7.21 14.66 1.56
C THR A 277 -6.14 13.59 1.46
N THR A 278 -4.92 14.02 1.22
CA THR A 278 -3.75 13.13 1.12
C THR A 278 -2.95 13.18 2.41
N TYR A 279 -2.64 12.01 2.92
CA TYR A 279 -1.81 11.75 4.08
C TYR A 279 -0.52 11.04 3.63
N LEU A 280 0.61 11.75 3.65
CA LEU A 280 1.93 11.15 3.43
C LEU A 280 2.45 10.66 4.78
N VAL A 281 2.49 9.36 4.98
CA VAL A 281 2.82 8.73 6.26
C VAL A 281 4.29 8.34 6.28
N PRO A 282 5.13 8.93 7.15
CA PRO A 282 6.53 8.56 7.27
C PRO A 282 6.69 7.22 7.97
N GLU A 283 7.70 6.45 7.57
CA GLU A 283 8.20 5.33 8.33
C GLU A 283 9.15 5.81 9.45
N GLU A 284 9.39 4.99 10.47
CA GLU A 284 10.32 5.30 11.57
C GLU A 284 11.74 5.53 11.05
N HIS A 285 12.15 4.75 10.05
CA HIS A 285 13.44 4.82 9.38
C HIS A 285 13.26 4.74 7.86
N LEU A 286 14.28 5.10 7.11
CA LEU A 286 14.30 4.83 5.67
C LEU A 286 14.03 3.34 5.40
N PRO A 287 13.24 3.00 4.36
CA PRO A 287 13.09 1.61 3.92
C PRO A 287 14.39 0.83 3.78
N LEU A 288 15.48 1.48 3.34
CA LEU A 288 16.81 0.85 3.27
C LEU A 288 17.45 0.60 4.64
N VAL A 289 17.03 1.32 5.68
CA VAL A 289 17.59 1.23 7.04
C VAL A 289 16.82 0.23 7.91
N LEU A 290 15.52 0.08 7.70
CA LEU A 290 14.67 -0.83 8.48
C LEU A 290 15.21 -2.27 8.61
N PRO A 291 15.80 -2.91 7.57
CA PRO A 291 16.38 -4.24 7.71
C PRO A 291 17.46 -4.33 8.81
N PHE A 292 18.22 -3.26 9.04
CA PHE A 292 19.22 -3.23 10.11
C PHE A 292 18.57 -3.21 11.50
N LYS A 293 17.42 -2.53 11.66
CA LYS A 293 16.61 -2.60 12.87
C LYS A 293 16.23 -4.05 13.20
N TYR A 294 15.73 -4.78 12.22
CA TYR A 294 15.33 -6.17 12.38
C TYR A 294 16.50 -7.14 12.61
N LEU A 295 17.71 -6.74 12.21
CA LEU A 295 18.95 -7.44 12.54
C LEU A 295 19.49 -7.10 13.93
N GLY A 296 18.82 -6.22 14.69
CA GLY A 296 19.18 -5.88 16.07
C GLY A 296 20.19 -4.75 16.23
N TYR A 297 20.39 -3.92 15.21
CA TYR A 297 21.21 -2.71 15.37
C TYR A 297 20.53 -1.72 16.30
N ASP A 298 21.34 -0.98 17.08
CA ASP A 298 20.83 -0.02 18.04
C ASP A 298 20.31 1.26 17.38
N GLN A 299 19.40 1.97 18.06
CA GLN A 299 18.76 3.18 17.57
C GLN A 299 19.74 4.29 17.18
N HIS A 300 20.87 4.41 17.85
CA HIS A 300 21.88 5.40 17.50
C HIS A 300 22.47 5.11 16.13
N THR A 301 22.82 3.86 15.86
CA THR A 301 23.33 3.42 14.55
C THR A 301 22.29 3.64 13.45
N LEU A 302 21.02 3.30 13.69
CA LEU A 302 19.93 3.50 12.73
C LEU A 302 19.74 4.99 12.39
N ASN A 303 19.70 5.84 13.41
CA ASN A 303 19.57 7.29 13.23
C ASN A 303 20.77 7.89 12.45
N GLU A 304 21.99 7.38 12.67
CA GLU A 304 23.14 7.83 11.89
C GLU A 304 23.09 7.37 10.43
N LEU A 305 22.57 6.19 10.15
CA LEU A 305 22.33 5.72 8.79
C LEU A 305 21.29 6.61 8.08
N ASP A 306 20.16 6.90 8.74
CA ASP A 306 19.16 7.82 8.19
C ASP A 306 19.76 9.20 7.92
N ARG A 307 20.47 9.77 8.88
CA ARG A 307 21.10 11.09 8.75
C ARG A 307 22.02 11.20 7.53
N VAL A 308 22.71 10.11 7.19
CA VAL A 308 23.62 10.08 6.02
C VAL A 308 22.88 9.81 4.73
N LEU A 309 21.92 8.88 4.74
CA LEU A 309 21.26 8.40 3.52
C LEU A 309 20.06 9.25 3.11
N GLN A 310 19.30 9.80 4.07
CA GLN A 310 18.07 10.52 3.79
C GLN A 310 18.26 11.70 2.82
N PRO A 311 19.27 12.58 2.96
CA PRO A 311 19.47 13.65 1.99
C PRO A 311 19.73 13.14 0.56
N MET A 312 20.36 11.96 0.43
CA MET A 312 20.63 11.35 -0.87
C MET A 312 19.36 10.76 -1.50
N VAL A 313 18.49 10.17 -0.66
CA VAL A 313 17.18 9.63 -1.06
C VAL A 313 16.24 10.79 -1.40
N ASP A 314 16.14 11.79 -0.53
CA ASP A 314 15.24 12.94 -0.68
C ASP A 314 15.52 13.76 -1.95
N ALA A 315 16.78 13.81 -2.40
CA ALA A 315 17.15 14.48 -3.64
C ALA A 315 16.47 13.89 -4.91
N GLY A 316 15.89 12.70 -4.84
CA GLY A 316 15.09 12.11 -5.91
C GLY A 316 13.62 12.53 -5.92
N TYR A 317 13.20 13.35 -4.96
CA TYR A 317 11.82 13.81 -4.79
C TYR A 317 11.77 15.33 -4.77
N SER A 318 11.16 15.94 -5.79
CA SER A 318 11.08 17.42 -5.93
C SER A 318 10.31 18.09 -4.80
N ARG A 319 9.44 17.36 -4.09
CA ARG A 319 8.74 17.85 -2.88
C ARG A 319 9.67 18.32 -1.77
N ASN A 320 10.93 17.92 -1.81
CA ASN A 320 11.95 18.26 -0.81
C ASN A 320 12.85 19.44 -1.23
N ASP A 321 12.66 20.01 -2.45
CA ASP A 321 13.49 21.11 -2.95
C ASP A 321 13.32 22.42 -2.16
N ASP A 322 12.12 22.66 -1.62
CA ASP A 322 11.83 23.80 -0.76
C ASP A 322 11.71 23.34 0.71
N PRO A 323 12.71 23.60 1.55
CA PRO A 323 12.66 23.21 2.96
C PRO A 323 11.48 23.79 3.75
N ALA A 324 10.87 24.89 3.28
CA ALA A 324 9.73 25.50 3.96
C ALA A 324 8.43 24.71 3.78
N THR A 325 8.35 23.89 2.74
CA THR A 325 7.16 23.10 2.38
C THR A 325 7.42 21.61 2.31
N ALA A 326 8.66 21.19 2.51
CA ALA A 326 9.04 19.78 2.50
C ALA A 326 8.28 18.98 3.57
N PRO A 327 7.74 17.79 3.24
CA PRO A 327 7.12 16.93 4.24
C PRO A 327 8.19 16.24 5.12
N VAL A 328 7.78 15.71 6.26
CA VAL A 328 8.58 14.75 7.01
C VAL A 328 8.44 13.38 6.34
N THR A 329 9.55 12.80 5.94
CA THR A 329 9.58 11.54 5.19
C THR A 329 10.13 10.36 6.00
N VAL A 330 10.88 10.66 7.08
CA VAL A 330 11.33 9.74 8.13
C VAL A 330 11.06 10.40 9.47
N ASP A 331 10.44 9.68 10.40
CA ASP A 331 10.17 10.18 11.75
C ASP A 331 10.47 9.09 12.79
N PRO A 332 11.65 9.12 13.44
CA PRO A 332 12.03 8.11 14.44
C PRO A 332 11.15 8.05 15.69
N VAL A 333 10.23 9.02 15.87
CA VAL A 333 9.40 9.14 17.06
C VAL A 333 7.94 8.77 16.78
N HIS A 334 7.39 9.21 15.66
CA HIS A 334 5.97 9.03 15.32
C HIS A 334 5.77 8.25 14.03
N GLY A 335 6.81 8.09 13.21
CA GLY A 335 6.75 7.26 12.01
C GLY A 335 6.34 5.82 12.37
N PHE A 336 5.73 5.13 11.42
CA PHE A 336 5.31 3.76 11.68
C PHE A 336 6.46 2.75 11.48
N ASP A 337 6.48 1.72 12.31
CA ASP A 337 7.25 0.50 12.06
C ASP A 337 6.34 -0.51 11.33
N PRO A 338 6.69 -0.93 10.10
CA PRO A 338 5.90 -1.91 9.36
C PRO A 338 5.57 -3.19 10.14
N ALA A 339 6.54 -3.71 10.90
CA ALA A 339 6.34 -4.92 11.69
C ALA A 339 5.32 -4.73 12.82
N GLU A 340 5.37 -3.57 13.49
CA GLU A 340 4.47 -3.28 14.61
C GLU A 340 3.02 -3.03 14.15
N VAL A 341 2.84 -2.23 13.08
CA VAL A 341 1.47 -1.89 12.63
C VAL A 341 0.76 -3.07 12.00
N THR A 342 1.50 -4.03 11.41
CA THR A 342 0.90 -5.24 10.82
C THR A 342 0.73 -6.38 11.81
N ALA A 343 1.38 -6.35 12.98
CA ALA A 343 1.31 -7.43 13.95
C ALA A 343 -0.11 -7.87 14.33
N PRO A 344 -1.08 -6.97 14.60
CA PRO A 344 -2.46 -7.37 14.92
C PRO A 344 -3.15 -8.12 13.78
N ALA A 345 -2.90 -7.69 12.52
CA ALA A 345 -3.46 -8.35 11.34
C ALA A 345 -2.84 -9.74 11.14
N ASN A 346 -1.54 -9.89 11.37
CA ASN A 346 -0.85 -11.17 11.31
C ASN A 346 -1.33 -12.11 12.41
N GLU A 347 -1.51 -11.64 13.64
CA GLU A 347 -2.10 -12.44 14.73
C GLU A 347 -3.51 -12.93 14.39
N ALA A 348 -4.37 -12.05 13.87
CA ALA A 348 -5.73 -12.41 13.48
C ALA A 348 -5.75 -13.43 12.33
N THR A 349 -4.80 -13.34 11.40
CA THR A 349 -4.74 -14.21 10.22
C THR A 349 -4.07 -15.56 10.51
N PHE A 350 -2.97 -15.56 11.27
CA PHE A 350 -2.13 -16.74 11.49
C PHE A 350 -2.21 -17.31 12.91
N GLY A 351 -3.03 -16.75 13.78
CA GLY A 351 -3.22 -17.26 15.14
C GLY A 351 -1.97 -17.21 16.02
N GLY A 352 -1.06 -16.26 15.77
CA GLY A 352 0.19 -16.11 16.51
C GLY A 352 1.26 -17.16 16.17
N GLY A 353 1.04 -17.98 15.13
CA GLY A 353 2.08 -18.85 14.53
C GLY A 353 2.98 -18.07 13.57
N ALA A 354 4.12 -18.68 13.20
CA ALA A 354 4.97 -18.11 12.15
C ALA A 354 4.19 -18.09 10.83
N ASP A 355 4.12 -16.92 10.19
CA ASP A 355 3.52 -16.84 8.87
C ASP A 355 4.42 -17.54 7.82
N PRO A 356 3.85 -18.01 6.70
CA PRO A 356 4.62 -18.73 5.67
C PRO A 356 5.80 -17.90 5.11
N MET A 357 5.70 -16.57 5.10
CA MET A 357 6.79 -15.70 4.64
C MET A 357 7.92 -15.63 5.65
N SER A 358 7.62 -15.58 6.95
CA SER A 358 8.64 -15.69 8.00
C SER A 358 9.43 -17.00 7.87
N GLU A 359 8.77 -18.11 7.54
CA GLU A 359 9.43 -19.39 7.30
C GLU A 359 10.34 -19.36 6.05
N ILE A 360 9.87 -18.76 4.95
CA ILE A 360 10.66 -18.57 3.72
C ILE A 360 11.86 -17.65 3.96
N VAL A 361 11.67 -16.53 4.66
CA VAL A 361 12.75 -15.61 5.02
C VAL A 361 13.75 -16.28 5.95
N ASN A 362 13.30 -16.99 6.97
CA ASN A 362 14.17 -17.74 7.87
C ASN A 362 14.97 -18.83 7.13
N ALA A 363 14.34 -19.54 6.20
CA ALA A 363 15.02 -20.53 5.34
C ALA A 363 16.07 -19.83 4.45
N ALA A 364 15.74 -18.71 3.81
CA ALA A 364 16.69 -17.94 3.01
C ALA A 364 17.86 -17.40 3.85
N MET A 365 17.59 -16.89 5.05
CA MET A 365 18.61 -16.39 5.97
C MET A 365 19.50 -17.54 6.51
N SER A 366 18.97 -18.73 6.74
CA SER A 366 19.77 -19.90 7.13
C SER A 366 20.74 -20.34 6.04
N VAL A 367 20.35 -20.17 4.77
CA VAL A 367 21.22 -20.44 3.61
C VAL A 367 22.33 -19.39 3.49
N LEU A 368 22.00 -18.11 3.76
CA LEU A 368 22.95 -17.00 3.68
C LEU A 368 23.89 -16.92 4.89
N ASN A 369 23.50 -17.46 6.04
CA ASN A 369 24.30 -17.49 7.27
C ASN A 369 24.40 -18.92 7.87
N PRO A 370 25.11 -19.84 7.24
CA PRO A 370 25.19 -21.24 7.67
C PRO A 370 25.92 -21.46 9.02
N LYS A 371 26.45 -20.41 9.65
CA LYS A 371 27.17 -20.48 10.93
C LYS A 371 26.31 -20.19 12.17
N GLY A 372 25.04 -19.85 12.01
CA GLY A 372 24.10 -19.55 13.11
C GLY A 372 23.23 -20.74 13.55
N ALA A 373 23.37 -21.93 12.94
CA ALA A 373 22.63 -23.14 13.29
C ALA A 373 23.57 -24.11 14.04
N GLY A 374 23.85 -23.80 15.30
CA GLY A 374 24.61 -24.63 16.19
C GLY A 374 24.16 -24.49 17.62
#